data_d27eb46d67723787edfd6b96efd7cebf
#
_entry.id   d27eb46d67723787edfd6b96efd7cebf
#
_cell.length_a   1.000
_cell.length_b   1.000
_cell.length_c   1.000
_cell.angle_alpha   90.00
_cell.angle_beta   90.00
_cell.angle_gamma   90.00
#
_symmetry.space_group_name_H-M   'P 1'
#
loop_
_entity.id
_entity.type
_entity.pdbx_description
1 polymer ?
#
loop_
_entity_poly.entity_id
_entity_poly.type
_entity_poly.pdbx_seq_one_letter_code
_entity_poly.pdbx_strand_id
1 'polypeptide(L)'
;MKVLFNMRLKTLWAVILFVNVLFFTSCSDDKDSPVALAPEFEWITQLDETNPFFVIPGQSYQLEYSAQNANVINIATLPEGWNAQVDETNHSISIQASENAVSKITLTVNVQGEGEQKISSKVDLYCLNSFDDPNGTFVLNEGNMTTENGSLTYITPEGYVIDDAYKAVNGTELGNVAQDMAFCDGKIYIISQNGDMNAVGSHFDNDGMLIVVNAKTLKKEIAFSNAELPGIDWPSHIAVIDEQHVYIRDNEGIKHLDMSSKELKFVEGTEQAPKSQFFTRNGKVYTYKPGLISGIIEITPEDDSVKKILFPYTLSCQINTVLGIKPADDGDIWVMSFGAGKSAISKFNPTTRETIQRQISVKPSVGSSGMGFAVKGNTFYYADGTTIYQMNFNDDPALDETSGLDSEEILCDLNTLDNNAGMLYNNIAVHPKTGQVYINTIKSYAQFQTNQIWAFDFNASKDAPAAKYENYTNFPAGCYFYPEN
;
A
#
# COMPACT_ATOMS: atom_id res chain seq x y z
N MET A 1 16.03 -23.02 22.21
CA MET A 1 14.57 -23.04 22.09
C MET A 1 14.29 -22.65 20.64
N LYS A 2 13.75 -23.59 19.84
CA LYS A 2 13.69 -23.48 18.36
C LYS A 2 12.62 -22.46 17.96
N VAL A 3 13.03 -21.44 17.23
CA VAL A 3 12.12 -20.52 16.54
C VAL A 3 11.62 -21.26 15.30
N LEU A 4 10.35 -21.62 15.29
CA LEU A 4 9.67 -22.16 14.11
C LEU A 4 9.26 -21.00 13.20
N PHE A 5 9.99 -20.83 12.10
CA PHE A 5 9.57 -20.04 10.98
C PHE A 5 8.35 -20.68 10.32
N ASN A 6 7.20 -20.04 10.35
CA ASN A 6 6.03 -20.47 9.58
C ASN A 6 6.26 -20.10 8.10
N MET A 7 6.81 -21.07 7.35
CA MET A 7 6.87 -21.00 5.89
C MET A 7 5.46 -21.24 5.32
N ARG A 8 4.93 -20.26 4.62
CA ARG A 8 3.76 -20.44 3.76
C ARG A 8 4.10 -21.45 2.67
N LEU A 9 3.42 -22.59 2.70
CA LEU A 9 3.63 -23.71 1.77
C LEU A 9 3.05 -23.32 0.39
N LYS A 10 3.84 -22.73 -0.49
CA LYS A 10 3.48 -22.60 -1.92
C LYS A 10 3.75 -23.95 -2.58
N THR A 11 2.73 -24.50 -3.24
CA THR A 11 2.73 -25.81 -3.89
C THR A 11 3.81 -25.87 -4.98
N LEU A 12 4.81 -26.70 -4.76
CA LEU A 12 5.95 -26.95 -5.64
C LEU A 12 5.48 -27.77 -6.86
N TRP A 13 5.45 -27.17 -8.03
CA TRP A 13 5.50 -27.89 -9.30
C TRP A 13 6.96 -27.92 -9.77
N ALA A 14 7.65 -29.02 -9.44
CA ALA A 14 8.98 -29.28 -9.97
C ALA A 14 8.86 -29.70 -11.43
N VAL A 15 9.21 -28.85 -12.36
CA VAL A 15 9.47 -29.25 -13.75
C VAL A 15 10.91 -29.76 -13.83
N ILE A 16 11.06 -31.09 -13.86
CA ILE A 16 12.35 -31.73 -14.14
C ILE A 16 12.62 -31.57 -15.63
N LEU A 17 13.53 -30.68 -15.98
CA LEU A 17 14.05 -30.58 -17.36
C LEU A 17 15.09 -31.66 -17.55
N PHE A 18 14.72 -32.76 -18.24
CA PHE A 18 15.66 -33.76 -18.70
C PHE A 18 16.48 -33.19 -19.87
N VAL A 19 17.73 -32.85 -19.62
CA VAL A 19 18.69 -32.60 -20.71
C VAL A 19 19.20 -33.94 -21.24
N ASN A 20 18.78 -34.30 -22.45
CA ASN A 20 19.33 -35.43 -23.17
C ASN A 20 20.75 -35.14 -23.62
N VAL A 21 21.73 -35.68 -22.94
CA VAL A 21 23.13 -35.71 -23.42
C VAL A 21 23.28 -36.83 -24.44
N LEU A 22 23.41 -36.49 -25.70
CA LEU A 22 23.80 -37.41 -26.76
C LEU A 22 25.29 -37.74 -26.63
N PHE A 23 25.60 -38.95 -26.19
CA PHE A 23 26.97 -39.47 -26.25
C PHE A 23 27.30 -39.86 -27.67
N PHE A 24 28.21 -39.09 -28.30
CA PHE A 24 28.93 -39.60 -29.47
C PHE A 24 30.17 -40.33 -28.99
N THR A 25 30.19 -41.65 -29.11
CA THR A 25 31.38 -42.46 -28.94
C THR A 25 32.24 -42.34 -30.19
N SER A 26 33.30 -41.55 -30.11
CA SER A 26 34.42 -41.62 -31.06
C SER A 26 35.55 -42.35 -30.35
N CYS A 27 35.90 -43.54 -30.80
CA CYS A 27 37.14 -44.21 -30.42
C CYS A 27 38.31 -43.54 -31.13
N SER A 28 39.19 -42.91 -30.37
CA SER A 28 40.59 -42.70 -30.76
C SER A 28 41.47 -42.86 -29.51
N ASP A 29 42.42 -43.77 -29.57
CA ASP A 29 43.46 -43.97 -28.58
C ASP A 29 44.28 -42.70 -28.42
N ASP A 30 44.05 -41.97 -27.34
CA ASP A 30 45.00 -41.03 -26.78
C ASP A 30 44.82 -40.93 -25.28
N LYS A 31 45.92 -40.93 -24.56
CA LYS A 31 46.10 -41.00 -23.11
C LYS A 31 45.07 -40.20 -22.35
N ASP A 32 44.38 -40.92 -21.42
CA ASP A 32 43.42 -40.37 -20.42
C ASP A 32 44.01 -39.17 -19.66
N SER A 33 43.87 -37.98 -20.22
CA SER A 33 43.82 -36.79 -19.39
C SER A 33 42.46 -36.76 -18.71
N PRO A 34 42.37 -36.67 -17.39
CA PRO A 34 41.08 -36.59 -16.73
C PRO A 34 40.29 -35.44 -17.34
N VAL A 35 39.06 -35.75 -17.82
CA VAL A 35 38.17 -34.71 -18.34
C VAL A 35 37.87 -33.77 -17.17
N ALA A 36 38.29 -32.53 -17.28
CA ALA A 36 38.02 -31.51 -16.30
C ALA A 36 36.50 -31.37 -16.13
N LEU A 37 36.01 -31.53 -14.91
CA LEU A 37 34.59 -31.38 -14.60
C LEU A 37 34.19 -29.89 -14.70
N ALA A 38 33.03 -29.64 -15.29
CA ALA A 38 32.52 -28.28 -15.38
C ALA A 38 32.24 -27.71 -13.96
N PRO A 39 32.53 -26.43 -13.73
CA PRO A 39 32.14 -25.79 -12.47
C PRO A 39 30.61 -25.71 -12.36
N GLU A 40 30.12 -25.87 -11.15
CA GLU A 40 28.70 -25.73 -10.80
C GLU A 40 28.54 -24.62 -9.76
N PHE A 41 27.44 -23.87 -9.81
CA PHE A 41 27.13 -22.82 -8.86
C PHE A 41 25.61 -22.69 -8.74
N GLU A 42 25.10 -22.72 -7.50
CA GLU A 42 23.68 -22.57 -7.20
C GLU A 42 23.49 -21.66 -5.97
N TRP A 43 22.49 -20.79 -6.01
CA TRP A 43 22.08 -20.03 -4.85
C TRP A 43 21.33 -20.94 -3.87
N ILE A 44 21.77 -20.99 -2.60
CA ILE A 44 21.04 -21.63 -1.49
C ILE A 44 20.01 -20.65 -0.95
N THR A 45 20.35 -19.37 -0.89
CA THR A 45 19.38 -18.32 -0.54
C THR A 45 18.23 -18.35 -1.55
N GLN A 46 17.01 -18.47 -1.02
CA GLN A 46 15.79 -18.45 -1.83
C GLN A 46 15.64 -17.05 -2.46
N LEU A 47 15.73 -16.98 -3.79
CA LEU A 47 15.54 -15.76 -4.56
C LEU A 47 14.14 -15.79 -5.20
N ASP A 48 13.49 -14.65 -5.27
CA ASP A 48 12.22 -14.49 -5.97
C ASP A 48 12.50 -14.34 -7.48
N GLU A 49 11.73 -15.02 -8.31
CA GLU A 49 11.87 -14.93 -9.78
C GLU A 49 11.25 -13.63 -10.34
N THR A 50 10.36 -13.00 -9.58
CA THR A 50 9.57 -11.82 -9.99
C THR A 50 10.07 -10.52 -9.40
N ASN A 51 10.72 -10.58 -8.23
CA ASN A 51 11.28 -9.42 -7.53
C ASN A 51 12.79 -9.53 -7.38
N PRO A 52 13.52 -8.41 -7.44
CA PRO A 52 14.95 -8.37 -7.08
C PRO A 52 15.12 -8.66 -5.58
N PHE A 53 16.34 -9.00 -5.19
CA PHE A 53 16.69 -9.04 -3.78
C PHE A 53 16.81 -7.62 -3.23
N PHE A 54 16.01 -7.28 -2.22
CA PHE A 54 15.96 -5.94 -1.65
C PHE A 54 17.07 -5.70 -0.63
N VAL A 55 17.74 -4.56 -0.76
CA VAL A 55 18.85 -4.13 0.09
C VAL A 55 18.52 -2.78 0.71
N ILE A 56 18.48 -2.70 2.04
CA ILE A 56 18.35 -1.45 2.78
C ILE A 56 19.74 -0.79 2.85
N PRO A 57 19.87 0.50 2.55
CA PRO A 57 21.14 1.21 2.65
C PRO A 57 21.78 1.09 4.02
N GLY A 58 23.09 0.80 4.04
CA GLY A 58 23.86 0.66 5.27
C GLY A 58 23.72 -0.69 5.99
N GLN A 59 22.79 -1.55 5.56
CA GLN A 59 22.67 -2.91 6.08
C GLN A 59 23.55 -3.88 5.26
N SER A 60 24.00 -4.97 5.90
CA SER A 60 24.77 -6.04 5.27
C SER A 60 23.91 -7.29 5.15
N TYR A 61 23.90 -7.87 3.96
CA TYR A 61 23.17 -9.09 3.63
C TYR A 61 24.13 -10.18 3.22
N GLN A 62 23.76 -11.44 3.48
CA GLN A 62 24.52 -12.62 3.07
C GLN A 62 23.65 -13.46 2.14
N LEU A 63 24.13 -13.68 0.91
CA LEU A 63 23.55 -14.64 -0.01
C LEU A 63 24.37 -15.92 0.03
N GLU A 64 23.77 -17.01 0.48
CA GLU A 64 24.41 -18.32 0.55
C GLU A 64 24.39 -19.01 -0.82
N TYR A 65 25.46 -19.72 -1.15
CA TYR A 65 25.59 -20.47 -2.39
C TYR A 65 26.22 -21.85 -2.14
N SER A 66 26.05 -22.76 -3.10
CA SER A 66 26.85 -23.98 -3.25
C SER A 66 27.66 -23.89 -4.54
N ALA A 67 28.89 -24.41 -4.51
CA ALA A 67 29.73 -24.50 -5.68
C ALA A 67 30.50 -25.83 -5.68
N GLN A 68 30.61 -26.46 -6.86
CA GLN A 68 31.41 -27.66 -7.06
C GLN A 68 32.35 -27.46 -8.25
N ASN A 69 33.54 -28.11 -8.23
CA ASN A 69 34.55 -27.99 -9.25
C ASN A 69 34.97 -26.52 -9.56
N ALA A 70 34.82 -25.65 -8.60
CA ALA A 70 35.13 -24.21 -8.70
C ALA A 70 36.50 -23.94 -8.11
N ASN A 71 37.41 -23.39 -8.90
CA ASN A 71 38.73 -22.99 -8.45
C ASN A 71 38.80 -21.51 -8.07
N VAL A 72 37.99 -20.69 -8.73
CA VAL A 72 37.90 -19.24 -8.46
C VAL A 72 36.47 -18.80 -8.58
N ILE A 73 36.00 -18.05 -7.56
CA ILE A 73 34.71 -17.36 -7.57
C ILE A 73 35.01 -15.87 -7.41
N ASN A 74 34.54 -15.05 -8.34
CA ASN A 74 34.69 -13.61 -8.27
C ASN A 74 33.44 -12.87 -8.71
N ILE A 75 33.33 -11.61 -8.28
CA ILE A 75 32.23 -10.72 -8.60
C ILE A 75 32.69 -9.76 -9.71
N ALA A 76 31.83 -9.55 -10.71
CA ALA A 76 32.03 -8.52 -11.70
C ALA A 76 32.03 -7.12 -11.04
N THR A 77 32.68 -6.15 -11.65
CA THR A 77 32.75 -4.77 -11.15
C THR A 77 31.34 -4.22 -10.93
N LEU A 78 31.09 -3.71 -9.73
CA LEU A 78 29.83 -3.10 -9.35
C LEU A 78 29.86 -1.57 -9.56
N PRO A 79 28.71 -0.95 -9.80
CA PRO A 79 28.58 0.50 -9.80
C PRO A 79 28.94 1.13 -8.44
N GLU A 80 29.26 2.42 -8.47
CA GLU A 80 29.51 3.20 -7.25
C GLU A 80 28.35 3.10 -6.24
N GLY A 81 28.71 2.99 -4.99
CA GLY A 81 27.74 2.83 -3.90
C GLY A 81 27.36 1.39 -3.57
N TRP A 82 27.71 0.43 -4.42
CA TRP A 82 27.51 -0.99 -4.17
C TRP A 82 28.83 -1.69 -3.81
N ASN A 83 28.76 -2.59 -2.84
CA ASN A 83 29.87 -3.45 -2.46
C ASN A 83 29.37 -4.89 -2.30
N ALA A 84 30.17 -5.84 -2.81
CA ALA A 84 29.94 -7.25 -2.56
C ALA A 84 31.26 -7.99 -2.44
N GLN A 85 31.33 -8.98 -1.54
CA GLN A 85 32.53 -9.76 -1.26
C GLN A 85 32.19 -11.24 -1.14
N VAL A 86 33.00 -12.10 -1.77
CA VAL A 86 32.89 -13.56 -1.65
C VAL A 86 33.57 -14.02 -0.37
N ASP A 87 32.87 -14.79 0.43
CA ASP A 87 33.41 -15.57 1.55
C ASP A 87 33.38 -17.06 1.17
N GLU A 88 34.52 -17.53 0.66
CA GLU A 88 34.65 -18.93 0.23
C GLU A 88 34.61 -19.91 1.42
N THR A 89 34.93 -19.45 2.64
CA THR A 89 34.92 -20.30 3.84
C THR A 89 33.50 -20.61 4.26
N ASN A 90 32.62 -19.62 4.23
CA ASN A 90 31.22 -19.74 4.63
C ASN A 90 30.28 -19.95 3.44
N HIS A 91 30.80 -20.05 2.22
CA HIS A 91 30.02 -20.18 0.98
C HIS A 91 28.93 -19.11 0.88
N SER A 92 29.30 -17.86 1.09
CA SER A 92 28.38 -16.74 1.04
C SER A 92 28.95 -15.54 0.32
N ILE A 93 28.07 -14.66 -0.15
CA ILE A 93 28.41 -13.37 -0.73
C ILE A 93 27.78 -12.30 0.13
N SER A 94 28.61 -11.47 0.77
CA SER A 94 28.13 -10.30 1.50
C SER A 94 27.80 -9.18 0.51
N ILE A 95 26.68 -8.50 0.74
CA ILE A 95 26.19 -7.40 -0.10
C ILE A 95 25.86 -6.20 0.77
N GLN A 96 26.27 -5.02 0.33
CA GLN A 96 25.91 -3.73 0.93
C GLN A 96 25.67 -2.68 -0.14
N ALA A 97 24.75 -1.75 0.15
CA ALA A 97 24.53 -0.55 -0.64
C ALA A 97 24.64 0.71 0.25
N SER A 98 25.14 1.80 -0.31
CA SER A 98 25.11 3.11 0.33
C SER A 98 23.78 3.85 0.00
N GLU A 99 23.50 4.93 0.71
CA GLU A 99 22.31 5.78 0.46
C GLU A 99 22.29 6.40 -0.94
N ASN A 100 23.49 6.56 -1.57
CA ASN A 100 23.63 7.12 -2.92
C ASN A 100 23.81 6.06 -3.99
N ALA A 101 23.63 4.78 -3.67
CA ALA A 101 23.71 3.71 -4.65
C ALA A 101 22.60 3.84 -5.69
N VAL A 102 22.89 3.47 -6.95
CA VAL A 102 21.82 3.32 -7.96
C VAL A 102 20.82 2.26 -7.48
N SER A 103 19.53 2.50 -7.68
CA SER A 103 18.50 1.64 -7.09
C SER A 103 18.55 0.21 -7.58
N LYS A 104 18.79 -0.05 -8.88
CA LYS A 104 18.82 -1.40 -9.43
C LYS A 104 20.16 -1.75 -10.07
N ILE A 105 20.67 -2.94 -9.73
CA ILE A 105 21.83 -3.55 -10.40
C ILE A 105 21.60 -5.06 -10.61
N THR A 106 22.41 -5.65 -11.49
CA THR A 106 22.55 -7.10 -11.58
C THR A 106 23.92 -7.51 -11.04
N LEU A 107 23.93 -8.20 -9.90
CA LEU A 107 25.13 -8.84 -9.38
C LEU A 107 25.48 -10.03 -10.26
N THR A 108 26.69 -10.05 -10.83
CA THR A 108 27.18 -11.16 -11.65
C THR A 108 28.33 -11.85 -10.93
N VAL A 109 28.16 -13.14 -10.64
CA VAL A 109 29.18 -14.01 -10.05
C VAL A 109 29.78 -14.86 -11.17
N ASN A 110 31.10 -14.75 -11.35
CA ASN A 110 31.86 -15.54 -12.33
C ASN A 110 32.59 -16.67 -11.59
N VAL A 111 32.40 -17.88 -12.07
CA VAL A 111 32.99 -19.09 -11.50
C VAL A 111 33.85 -19.75 -12.53
N GLN A 112 35.11 -19.99 -12.18
CA GLN A 112 36.10 -20.67 -13.04
C GLN A 112 36.44 -22.04 -12.43
N GLY A 113 36.31 -23.07 -13.23
CA GLY A 113 36.74 -24.42 -12.92
C GLY A 113 38.14 -24.73 -13.39
N GLU A 114 38.47 -25.99 -13.57
CA GLU A 114 39.72 -26.44 -14.14
C GLU A 114 39.84 -26.06 -15.64
N GLY A 115 41.01 -25.67 -16.04
CA GLY A 115 41.26 -25.26 -17.42
C GLY A 115 40.62 -23.90 -17.74
N GLU A 116 39.93 -23.82 -18.88
CA GLU A 116 39.25 -22.58 -19.34
C GLU A 116 37.77 -22.58 -19.11
N GLN A 117 37.25 -23.56 -18.35
CA GLN A 117 35.80 -23.69 -18.09
C GLN A 117 35.30 -22.57 -17.16
N LYS A 118 34.29 -21.88 -17.60
CA LYS A 118 33.68 -20.74 -16.88
C LYS A 118 32.18 -20.78 -16.97
N ILE A 119 31.53 -20.44 -15.89
CA ILE A 119 30.09 -20.15 -15.83
C ILE A 119 29.87 -18.81 -15.14
N SER A 120 28.67 -18.25 -15.26
CA SER A 120 28.30 -17.07 -14.50
C SER A 120 26.87 -17.23 -13.99
N SER A 121 26.63 -16.79 -12.77
CA SER A 121 25.32 -16.69 -12.15
C SER A 121 24.97 -15.23 -11.89
N LYS A 122 23.68 -14.89 -11.92
CA LYS A 122 23.21 -13.52 -11.80
C LYS A 122 22.06 -13.44 -10.80
N VAL A 123 22.02 -12.32 -10.08
CA VAL A 123 20.88 -11.95 -9.24
C VAL A 123 20.64 -10.45 -9.34
N ASP A 124 19.39 -10.06 -9.53
CA ASP A 124 19.00 -8.65 -9.51
C ASP A 124 18.88 -8.17 -8.06
N LEU A 125 19.50 -7.03 -7.77
CA LEU A 125 19.48 -6.37 -6.47
C LEU A 125 18.79 -5.01 -6.61
N TYR A 126 17.99 -4.63 -5.62
CA TYR A 126 17.32 -3.35 -5.56
C TYR A 126 17.60 -2.67 -4.22
N CYS A 127 18.19 -1.48 -4.24
CA CYS A 127 18.46 -0.67 -3.07
C CYS A 127 17.24 0.19 -2.72
N LEU A 128 16.72 0.01 -1.51
CA LEU A 128 15.60 0.79 -0.97
C LEU A 128 16.12 2.06 -0.32
N ASN A 129 16.49 3.02 -1.13
CA ASN A 129 17.08 4.29 -0.69
C ASN A 129 16.10 5.46 -0.72
N SER A 130 14.85 5.27 -1.15
CA SER A 130 13.78 6.28 -1.12
C SER A 130 12.40 5.62 -1.20
N PHE A 131 11.57 5.85 -0.15
CA PHE A 131 10.15 5.50 -0.14
C PHE A 131 9.24 6.71 -0.40
N ASP A 132 9.83 7.91 -0.47
CA ASP A 132 9.17 9.18 -0.75
C ASP A 132 9.08 9.49 -2.25
N ASP A 133 9.28 8.48 -3.11
CA ASP A 133 9.07 8.65 -4.55
C ASP A 133 7.56 8.76 -4.84
N PRO A 134 7.10 9.85 -5.49
CA PRO A 134 5.70 10.06 -5.79
C PRO A 134 5.12 9.08 -6.85
N ASN A 135 5.94 8.20 -7.43
CA ASN A 135 5.47 7.11 -8.29
C ASN A 135 5.33 5.77 -7.54
N GLY A 136 5.79 5.68 -6.30
CA GLY A 136 5.62 4.51 -5.45
C GLY A 136 4.21 4.40 -4.89
N THR A 137 3.81 3.21 -4.49
CA THR A 137 2.49 2.94 -3.90
C THR A 137 2.63 2.19 -2.60
N PHE A 138 2.05 2.71 -1.54
CA PHE A 138 1.90 2.01 -0.28
C PHE A 138 0.55 1.30 -0.23
N VAL A 139 0.52 0.07 0.26
CA VAL A 139 -0.70 -0.64 0.62
C VAL A 139 -0.61 -0.97 2.10
N LEU A 140 -1.40 -0.26 2.90
CA LEU A 140 -1.49 -0.52 4.33
C LEU A 140 -2.39 -1.73 4.57
N ASN A 141 -1.94 -2.70 5.36
CA ASN A 141 -2.69 -3.89 5.70
C ASN A 141 -3.10 -3.85 7.18
N GLU A 142 -4.36 -4.17 7.45
CA GLU A 142 -4.87 -4.28 8.82
C GLU A 142 -4.18 -5.42 9.58
N GLY A 143 -3.85 -6.50 8.87
CA GLY A 143 -3.53 -7.77 9.49
C GLY A 143 -4.80 -8.46 9.99
N ASN A 144 -4.66 -9.35 10.96
CA ASN A 144 -5.78 -10.06 11.56
C ASN A 144 -5.77 -9.84 13.08
N MET A 145 -6.85 -9.35 13.63
CA MET A 145 -6.99 -9.04 15.06
C MET A 145 -6.47 -10.14 16.01
N THR A 146 -6.53 -11.40 15.58
CA THR A 146 -6.21 -12.55 16.42
C THR A 146 -4.88 -13.23 16.13
N THR A 147 -4.31 -13.05 14.94
CA THR A 147 -3.16 -13.85 14.48
C THR A 147 -2.02 -13.06 13.89
N GLU A 148 -2.25 -11.83 13.42
CA GLU A 148 -1.27 -11.05 12.66
C GLU A 148 -1.39 -9.57 13.00
N ASN A 149 -0.26 -8.88 13.06
CA ASN A 149 -0.22 -7.41 13.15
C ASN A 149 -0.47 -6.75 11.79
N GLY A 150 -0.59 -5.43 11.79
CA GLY A 150 -0.56 -4.64 10.59
C GLY A 150 0.78 -4.78 9.84
N SER A 151 0.76 -4.57 8.53
CA SER A 151 1.95 -4.55 7.69
C SER A 151 1.85 -3.48 6.62
N LEU A 152 2.98 -3.14 6.00
CA LEU A 152 3.05 -2.11 4.98
C LEU A 152 3.71 -2.69 3.71
N THR A 153 2.90 -3.06 2.74
CA THR A 153 3.37 -3.44 1.41
C THR A 153 3.76 -2.19 0.63
N TYR A 154 4.91 -2.20 -0.03
CA TYR A 154 5.34 -1.11 -0.90
C TYR A 154 5.60 -1.62 -2.31
N ILE A 155 4.99 -0.97 -3.30
CA ILE A 155 5.22 -1.21 -4.71
C ILE A 155 6.13 -0.09 -5.21
N THR A 156 7.32 -0.47 -5.70
CA THR A 156 8.30 0.51 -6.20
C THR A 156 7.81 1.17 -7.50
N PRO A 157 8.40 2.31 -7.91
CA PRO A 157 8.09 2.93 -9.20
C PRO A 157 8.23 2.01 -10.41
N GLU A 158 9.10 1.00 -10.31
CA GLU A 158 9.31 -0.02 -11.37
C GLU A 158 8.35 -1.19 -11.28
N GLY A 159 7.47 -1.23 -10.27
CA GLY A 159 6.47 -2.27 -10.07
C GLY A 159 6.93 -3.49 -9.27
N TYR A 160 8.09 -3.44 -8.61
CA TYR A 160 8.51 -4.49 -7.67
C TYR A 160 7.79 -4.37 -6.33
N VAL A 161 7.53 -5.49 -5.68
CA VAL A 161 6.75 -5.53 -4.44
C VAL A 161 7.61 -5.91 -3.25
N ILE A 162 7.61 -5.07 -2.22
CA ILE A 162 8.15 -5.36 -0.90
C ILE A 162 6.97 -5.71 0.00
N ASP A 163 6.89 -6.95 0.44
CA ASP A 163 5.72 -7.51 1.15
C ASP A 163 5.46 -6.78 2.48
N ASP A 164 6.49 -6.58 3.32
CA ASP A 164 6.40 -5.77 4.53
C ASP A 164 7.61 -4.83 4.65
N ALA A 165 7.48 -3.65 4.03
CA ALA A 165 8.53 -2.65 3.98
C ALA A 165 8.86 -2.07 5.37
N TYR A 166 7.85 -1.91 6.25
CA TYR A 166 8.08 -1.42 7.59
C TYR A 166 8.95 -2.38 8.40
N LYS A 167 8.60 -3.65 8.42
CA LYS A 167 9.36 -4.68 9.14
C LYS A 167 10.75 -4.89 8.54
N ALA A 168 10.87 -4.84 7.21
CA ALA A 168 12.16 -4.95 6.53
C ALA A 168 13.14 -3.86 6.99
N VAL A 169 12.67 -2.64 7.23
CA VAL A 169 13.50 -1.51 7.66
C VAL A 169 13.74 -1.52 9.17
N ASN A 170 12.70 -1.78 9.98
CA ASN A 170 12.74 -1.55 11.43
C ASN A 170 12.97 -2.82 12.26
N GLY A 171 12.78 -4.01 11.67
CA GLY A 171 12.89 -5.29 12.37
C GLY A 171 11.73 -5.58 13.34
N THR A 172 10.77 -4.67 13.46
CA THR A 172 9.56 -4.76 14.29
C THR A 172 8.32 -4.64 13.40
N GLU A 173 7.14 -4.96 13.92
CA GLU A 173 5.88 -4.92 13.17
C GLU A 173 5.08 -3.65 13.48
N LEU A 174 4.17 -3.28 12.59
CA LEU A 174 3.16 -2.26 12.85
C LEU A 174 2.21 -2.72 13.97
N GLY A 175 1.47 -1.77 14.54
CA GLY A 175 0.42 -2.08 15.51
C GLY A 175 -0.65 -3.02 14.94
N ASN A 176 -1.36 -3.71 15.84
CA ASN A 176 -2.42 -4.62 15.46
C ASN A 176 -3.63 -3.85 14.91
N VAL A 177 -4.16 -4.29 13.79
CA VAL A 177 -5.25 -3.68 13.02
C VAL A 177 -4.91 -2.25 12.57
N ALA A 178 -3.87 -2.12 11.73
CA ALA A 178 -3.52 -0.83 11.12
C ALA A 178 -4.64 -0.35 10.18
N GLN A 179 -5.09 0.91 10.36
CA GLN A 179 -6.32 1.38 9.75
C GLN A 179 -6.13 2.51 8.73
N ASP A 180 -5.20 3.42 9.00
CA ASP A 180 -5.02 4.60 8.15
C ASP A 180 -3.61 5.14 8.27
N MET A 181 -3.19 5.92 7.25
CA MET A 181 -1.92 6.62 7.27
C MET A 181 -2.04 8.00 6.62
N ALA A 182 -1.27 8.94 7.15
CA ALA A 182 -1.18 10.31 6.66
C ALA A 182 0.26 10.71 6.40
N PHE A 183 0.46 11.61 5.44
CA PHE A 183 1.76 12.19 5.10
C PHE A 183 1.80 13.65 5.55
N CYS A 184 2.85 14.02 6.27
CA CYS A 184 3.07 15.41 6.68
C CYS A 184 4.56 15.66 6.93
N ASP A 185 5.10 16.74 6.38
CA ASP A 185 6.45 17.24 6.64
C ASP A 185 7.57 16.17 6.55
N GLY A 186 7.52 15.36 5.48
CA GLY A 186 8.52 14.30 5.25
C GLY A 186 8.38 13.10 6.20
N LYS A 187 7.25 12.96 6.86
CA LYS A 187 6.91 11.86 7.76
C LYS A 187 5.65 11.13 7.31
N ILE A 188 5.53 9.89 7.73
CA ILE A 188 4.34 9.07 7.59
C ILE A 188 3.83 8.72 9.00
N TYR A 189 2.57 9.01 9.24
CA TYR A 189 1.85 8.72 10.48
C TYR A 189 0.93 7.54 10.23
N ILE A 190 1.05 6.49 11.03
CA ILE A 190 0.27 5.25 10.88
C ILE A 190 -0.50 5.00 12.17
N ILE A 191 -1.82 4.84 12.08
CA ILE A 191 -2.69 4.58 13.22
C ILE A 191 -3.22 3.14 13.18
N SER A 192 -3.16 2.46 14.32
CA SER A 192 -3.60 1.07 14.49
C SER A 192 -4.71 0.98 15.52
N GLN A 193 -5.84 0.36 15.17
CA GLN A 193 -7.05 0.32 15.97
C GLN A 193 -6.86 -0.41 17.31
N ASN A 194 -6.13 -1.52 17.29
CA ASN A 194 -5.84 -2.33 18.46
C ASN A 194 -4.48 -1.96 19.10
N GLY A 195 -3.61 -1.31 18.33
CA GLY A 195 -2.29 -0.89 18.77
C GLY A 195 -1.43 -2.06 19.26
N ASP A 196 -0.90 -1.95 20.48
CA ASP A 196 -0.14 -3.00 21.17
C ASP A 196 -1.01 -3.97 21.99
N MET A 197 -2.34 -3.84 21.94
CA MET A 197 -3.25 -4.77 22.61
C MET A 197 -3.30 -6.12 21.90
N ASN A 198 -3.32 -7.17 22.68
CA ASN A 198 -3.46 -8.53 22.17
C ASN A 198 -4.89 -9.04 22.36
N ALA A 199 -5.38 -9.81 21.40
CA ALA A 199 -6.58 -10.59 21.59
C ALA A 199 -6.33 -11.67 22.67
N VAL A 200 -7.38 -12.12 23.34
CA VAL A 200 -7.28 -13.13 24.40
C VAL A 200 -6.61 -14.39 23.86
N GLY A 201 -5.52 -14.79 24.50
CA GLY A 201 -4.75 -15.99 24.11
C GLY A 201 -3.73 -15.78 23.00
N SER A 202 -3.55 -14.58 22.50
CA SER A 202 -2.53 -14.21 21.52
C SER A 202 -1.45 -13.31 22.14
N HIS A 203 -0.34 -13.17 21.43
CA HIS A 203 0.74 -12.24 21.79
C HIS A 203 1.31 -11.63 20.51
N PHE A 204 1.38 -10.32 20.46
CA PHE A 204 1.97 -9.56 19.37
C PHE A 204 3.21 -8.81 19.85
N ASP A 205 4.23 -8.76 19.00
CA ASP A 205 5.43 -7.96 19.20
C ASP A 205 5.44 -6.86 18.15
N ASN A 206 4.86 -5.70 18.50
CA ASN A 206 4.65 -4.57 17.60
C ASN A 206 4.95 -3.23 18.27
N ASP A 207 4.99 -2.18 17.47
CA ASP A 207 5.38 -0.84 17.89
C ASP A 207 4.23 0.03 18.45
N GLY A 208 3.00 -0.47 18.47
CA GLY A 208 1.89 0.18 19.18
C GLY A 208 0.86 0.88 18.30
N MET A 209 0.14 1.86 18.89
CA MET A 209 -1.05 2.46 18.32
C MET A 209 -0.75 3.50 17.25
N LEU A 210 0.12 4.46 17.53
CA LEU A 210 0.51 5.53 16.62
C LEU A 210 2.01 5.45 16.35
N ILE A 211 2.36 5.24 15.10
CA ILE A 211 3.75 5.11 14.65
C ILE A 211 4.06 6.23 13.67
N VAL A 212 5.19 6.92 13.87
CA VAL A 212 5.69 7.95 12.97
C VAL A 212 7.02 7.49 12.40
N VAL A 213 7.13 7.47 11.09
CA VAL A 213 8.35 7.11 10.38
C VAL A 213 8.81 8.24 9.48
N ASN A 214 10.09 8.29 9.21
CA ASN A 214 10.66 9.13 8.16
C ASN A 214 10.17 8.66 6.78
N ALA A 215 9.56 9.52 6.00
CA ALA A 215 8.93 9.13 4.73
C ALA A 215 9.94 8.58 3.71
N LYS A 216 11.17 9.11 3.70
CA LYS A 216 12.21 8.70 2.76
C LYS A 216 12.79 7.34 3.10
N THR A 217 13.03 7.07 4.40
CA THR A 217 13.78 5.88 4.83
C THR A 217 12.91 4.80 5.47
N LEU A 218 11.65 5.07 5.78
CA LEU A 218 10.73 4.29 6.62
C LEU A 218 11.24 3.97 8.02
N LYS A 219 12.36 4.57 8.44
CA LYS A 219 12.88 4.39 9.80
C LYS A 219 11.92 5.00 10.80
N LYS A 220 11.56 4.22 11.81
CA LYS A 220 10.73 4.65 12.93
C LYS A 220 11.42 5.78 13.70
N GLU A 221 10.71 6.89 13.89
CA GLU A 221 11.14 8.04 14.67
C GLU A 221 10.43 8.07 16.02
N ILE A 222 9.12 7.83 16.03
CA ILE A 222 8.28 7.87 17.23
C ILE A 222 7.29 6.71 17.18
N ALA A 223 6.98 6.14 18.35
CA ALA A 223 5.88 5.20 18.52
C ALA A 223 5.19 5.46 19.86
N PHE A 224 3.88 5.33 19.88
CA PHE A 224 3.05 5.44 21.08
C PHE A 224 2.26 4.15 21.27
N SER A 225 2.41 3.57 22.47
CA SER A 225 1.61 2.45 22.94
C SER A 225 0.18 2.90 23.33
N ASN A 226 -0.73 1.95 23.51
CA ASN A 226 -2.06 2.24 24.06
C ASN A 226 -1.98 2.85 25.47
N ALA A 227 -1.00 2.45 26.28
CA ALA A 227 -0.79 2.98 27.62
C ALA A 227 -0.33 4.44 27.63
N GLU A 228 0.35 4.90 26.55
CA GLU A 228 0.78 6.30 26.41
C GLU A 228 -0.32 7.23 25.88
N LEU A 229 -1.32 6.67 25.20
CA LEU A 229 -2.49 7.40 24.67
C LEU A 229 -3.81 6.81 25.20
N PRO A 230 -4.02 6.76 26.53
CA PRO A 230 -5.14 6.02 27.14
C PRO A 230 -6.51 6.59 26.87
N GLY A 231 -6.59 7.81 26.33
CA GLY A 231 -7.86 8.48 25.98
C GLY A 231 -8.35 8.21 24.56
N ILE A 232 -7.66 7.34 23.79
CA ILE A 232 -8.07 6.97 22.44
C ILE A 232 -8.74 5.58 22.50
N ASP A 233 -9.97 5.50 21.99
CA ASP A 233 -10.76 4.26 21.95
C ASP A 233 -11.02 3.81 20.51
N TRP A 234 -10.39 2.73 20.09
CA TRP A 234 -10.57 2.14 18.76
C TRP A 234 -10.39 3.14 17.62
N PRO A 235 -9.19 3.72 17.45
CA PRO A 235 -8.93 4.69 16.40
C PRO A 235 -9.06 4.04 15.02
N SER A 236 -9.46 4.86 14.05
CA SER A 236 -9.69 4.35 12.69
C SER A 236 -9.10 5.22 11.59
N HIS A 237 -8.97 6.52 11.81
CA HIS A 237 -8.46 7.44 10.78
C HIS A 237 -7.65 8.56 11.43
N ILE A 238 -6.73 9.11 10.64
CA ILE A 238 -5.80 10.13 11.09
C ILE A 238 -5.66 11.24 10.03
N ALA A 239 -5.61 12.48 10.49
CA ALA A 239 -5.24 13.64 9.68
C ALA A 239 -4.21 14.47 10.43
N VAL A 240 -3.18 14.94 9.75
CA VAL A 240 -2.05 15.62 10.37
C VAL A 240 -1.84 16.95 9.67
N ILE A 241 -1.75 18.02 10.43
CA ILE A 241 -1.34 19.36 9.96
C ILE A 241 0.14 19.58 10.30
N ASP A 242 0.53 19.27 11.52
CA ASP A 242 1.88 19.25 12.06
C ASP A 242 1.92 18.34 13.31
N GLU A 243 3.07 18.26 13.99
CA GLU A 243 3.24 17.43 15.19
C GLU A 243 2.40 17.88 16.41
N GLN A 244 1.96 19.14 16.43
CA GLN A 244 1.12 19.68 17.50
C GLN A 244 -0.37 19.53 17.17
N HIS A 245 -0.71 19.31 15.90
CA HIS A 245 -2.09 19.22 15.44
C HIS A 245 -2.33 17.91 14.68
N VAL A 246 -2.37 16.81 15.44
CA VAL A 246 -2.69 15.46 14.96
C VAL A 246 -4.13 15.13 15.35
N TYR A 247 -4.98 14.89 14.38
CA TYR A 247 -6.39 14.60 14.58
C TYR A 247 -6.66 13.12 14.34
N ILE A 248 -7.22 12.46 15.35
CA ILE A 248 -7.50 11.02 15.33
C ILE A 248 -9.00 10.80 15.51
N ARG A 249 -9.61 10.12 14.56
CA ARG A 249 -10.99 9.67 14.68
C ARG A 249 -11.02 8.37 15.48
N ASP A 250 -11.80 8.35 16.56
CA ASP A 250 -12.05 7.17 17.39
C ASP A 250 -13.55 6.90 17.59
N ASN A 251 -13.95 5.99 18.49
CA ASN A 251 -15.34 5.64 18.71
C ASN A 251 -16.20 6.79 19.30
N GLU A 252 -15.59 7.77 19.94
CA GLU A 252 -16.31 8.91 20.51
C GLU A 252 -16.50 10.03 19.48
N GLY A 253 -15.50 10.25 18.61
CA GLY A 253 -15.49 11.31 17.62
C GLY A 253 -14.09 11.60 17.12
N ILE A 254 -13.65 12.85 17.18
CA ILE A 254 -12.30 13.24 16.81
C ILE A 254 -11.56 13.74 18.06
N LYS A 255 -10.36 13.23 18.25
CA LYS A 255 -9.40 13.68 19.25
C LYS A 255 -8.32 14.51 18.59
N HIS A 256 -7.90 15.59 19.22
CA HIS A 256 -6.71 16.37 18.90
C HIS A 256 -5.57 15.94 19.82
N LEU A 257 -4.46 15.51 19.25
CA LEU A 257 -3.23 15.14 19.94
C LEU A 257 -2.12 16.13 19.60
N ASP A 258 -1.56 16.78 20.61
CA ASP A 258 -0.24 17.39 20.55
C ASP A 258 0.80 16.33 20.92
N MET A 259 1.57 15.86 19.96
CA MET A 259 2.54 14.79 20.17
C MET A 259 3.71 15.20 21.07
N SER A 260 4.07 16.47 21.10
CA SER A 260 5.20 16.97 21.89
C SER A 260 4.92 16.98 23.40
N SER A 261 3.71 17.35 23.78
CA SER A 261 3.24 17.36 25.17
C SER A 261 2.48 16.08 25.55
N LYS A 262 2.07 15.26 24.56
CA LYS A 262 1.14 14.12 24.69
C LYS A 262 -0.25 14.56 25.22
N GLU A 263 -0.58 15.84 25.04
CA GLU A 263 -1.90 16.34 25.41
C GLU A 263 -2.93 15.86 24.39
N LEU A 264 -4.00 15.22 24.90
CA LEU A 264 -5.10 14.69 24.11
C LEU A 264 -6.40 15.43 24.52
N LYS A 265 -7.08 16.01 23.54
CA LYS A 265 -8.34 16.73 23.73
C LYS A 265 -9.42 16.16 22.84
N PHE A 266 -10.65 16.08 23.34
CA PHE A 266 -11.81 15.81 22.49
C PHE A 266 -12.21 17.09 21.75
N VAL A 267 -12.46 16.99 20.46
CA VAL A 267 -12.92 18.11 19.63
C VAL A 267 -14.45 18.15 19.69
N GLU A 268 -14.97 19.07 20.51
CA GLU A 268 -16.40 19.23 20.74
C GLU A 268 -17.17 19.52 19.44
N GLY A 269 -18.28 18.81 19.22
CA GLY A 269 -19.09 18.91 18.00
C GLY A 269 -18.75 17.88 16.93
N THR A 270 -17.76 17.00 17.18
CA THR A 270 -17.38 15.90 16.29
C THR A 270 -17.93 14.54 16.75
N GLU A 271 -18.81 14.52 17.74
CA GLU A 271 -19.45 13.29 18.25
C GLU A 271 -20.07 12.51 17.11
N GLN A 272 -19.83 11.21 17.08
CA GLN A 272 -20.30 10.31 16.03
C GLN A 272 -19.74 10.65 14.63
N ALA A 273 -18.56 11.25 14.55
CA ALA A 273 -17.83 11.36 13.28
C ALA A 273 -17.74 9.98 12.62
N PRO A 274 -18.02 9.87 11.31
CA PRO A 274 -18.09 8.58 10.66
C PRO A 274 -16.72 7.90 10.62
N LYS A 275 -16.70 6.57 10.58
CA LYS A 275 -15.50 5.80 10.26
C LYS A 275 -15.20 5.98 8.78
N SER A 276 -14.57 7.10 8.45
CA SER A 276 -14.23 7.51 7.08
C SER A 276 -13.02 8.42 7.10
N GLN A 277 -12.20 8.32 6.07
CA GLN A 277 -11.07 9.23 5.89
C GLN A 277 -11.55 10.69 5.91
N PHE A 278 -10.77 11.54 6.54
CA PHE A 278 -10.91 12.99 6.52
C PHE A 278 -9.62 13.60 5.99
N PHE A 279 -9.65 14.86 5.59
CA PHE A 279 -8.52 15.47 4.92
C PHE A 279 -8.17 16.84 5.49
N THR A 280 -6.94 17.27 5.26
CA THR A 280 -6.47 18.61 5.61
C THR A 280 -6.42 19.49 4.35
N ARG A 281 -6.78 20.77 4.52
CA ARG A 281 -6.63 21.79 3.48
C ARG A 281 -6.53 23.17 4.10
N ASN A 282 -5.58 23.99 3.62
CA ASN A 282 -5.37 25.36 4.09
C ASN A 282 -5.27 25.45 5.62
N GLY A 283 -4.54 24.53 6.23
CA GLY A 283 -4.37 24.45 7.68
C GLY A 283 -5.63 24.08 8.47
N LYS A 284 -6.65 23.51 7.85
CA LYS A 284 -7.88 23.05 8.50
C LYS A 284 -8.13 21.59 8.23
N VAL A 285 -8.94 20.96 9.09
CA VAL A 285 -9.37 19.56 8.95
C VAL A 285 -10.82 19.52 8.52
N TYR A 286 -11.13 18.64 7.55
CA TYR A 286 -12.45 18.45 7.01
C TYR A 286 -12.92 17.00 7.18
N THR A 287 -14.08 16.84 7.80
CA THR A 287 -14.84 15.59 7.88
C THR A 287 -16.32 15.86 7.63
N TYR A 288 -17.20 14.92 7.90
CA TYR A 288 -18.63 15.13 7.74
C TYR A 288 -19.44 14.50 8.87
N LYS A 289 -20.67 14.93 9.01
CA LYS A 289 -21.65 14.31 9.90
C LYS A 289 -22.77 13.72 9.04
N PRO A 290 -22.91 12.38 8.98
CA PRO A 290 -24.02 11.76 8.27
C PRO A 290 -25.33 11.95 9.02
N GLY A 291 -26.45 11.65 8.36
CA GLY A 291 -27.77 11.65 8.96
C GLY A 291 -28.79 12.48 8.18
N LEU A 292 -29.97 12.65 8.75
CA LEU A 292 -31.08 13.36 8.11
C LEU A 292 -30.74 14.85 7.81
N ILE A 293 -29.88 15.44 8.65
CA ILE A 293 -29.31 16.77 8.46
C ILE A 293 -27.80 16.58 8.37
N SER A 294 -27.34 16.18 7.20
CA SER A 294 -25.92 16.00 6.92
C SER A 294 -25.19 17.35 6.80
N GLY A 295 -23.92 17.35 7.09
CA GLY A 295 -23.08 18.53 6.99
C GLY A 295 -21.60 18.20 6.86
N ILE A 296 -20.87 19.14 6.27
CA ILE A 296 -19.42 19.14 6.31
C ILE A 296 -18.99 19.75 7.65
N ILE A 297 -18.02 19.14 8.28
CA ILE A 297 -17.40 19.60 9.51
C ILE A 297 -16.03 20.20 9.14
N GLU A 298 -15.82 21.45 9.48
CA GLU A 298 -14.54 22.15 9.37
C GLU A 298 -14.01 22.37 10.78
N ILE A 299 -12.78 21.91 11.07
CA ILE A 299 -12.10 22.11 12.36
C ILE A 299 -10.97 23.11 12.13
N THR A 300 -10.91 24.13 12.97
CA THR A 300 -9.86 25.14 12.98
C THR A 300 -8.84 24.80 14.09
N PRO A 301 -7.56 24.55 13.78
CA PRO A 301 -6.59 24.00 14.74
C PRO A 301 -6.25 24.93 15.91
N GLU A 302 -6.27 26.24 15.69
CA GLU A 302 -5.83 27.22 16.69
C GLU A 302 -6.60 27.16 18.01
N ASP A 303 -7.87 26.72 17.95
CA ASP A 303 -8.75 26.66 19.11
C ASP A 303 -9.67 25.41 19.14
N ASP A 304 -9.45 24.46 18.20
CA ASP A 304 -10.29 23.29 17.95
C ASP A 304 -11.76 23.63 17.67
N SER A 305 -12.04 24.86 17.21
CA SER A 305 -13.40 25.27 16.92
C SER A 305 -13.97 24.53 15.71
N VAL A 306 -15.21 24.08 15.87
CA VAL A 306 -15.95 23.30 14.88
C VAL A 306 -16.99 24.14 14.19
N LYS A 307 -16.90 24.26 12.88
CA LYS A 307 -17.92 24.86 12.03
C LYS A 307 -18.67 23.79 11.27
N LYS A 308 -19.94 23.63 11.55
CA LYS A 308 -20.83 22.77 10.76
C LYS A 308 -21.41 23.53 9.58
N ILE A 309 -21.08 23.08 8.36
CA ILE A 309 -21.56 23.61 7.09
C ILE A 309 -22.63 22.65 6.58
N LEU A 310 -23.91 23.05 6.60
CA LEU A 310 -25.00 22.20 6.17
C LEU A 310 -24.86 21.85 4.69
N PHE A 311 -24.89 20.56 4.38
CA PHE A 311 -24.99 20.09 3.01
C PHE A 311 -26.43 20.31 2.51
N PRO A 312 -26.63 20.95 1.35
CA PRO A 312 -27.94 21.33 0.90
C PRO A 312 -28.85 20.10 0.67
N TYR A 313 -30.09 20.25 1.12
CA TYR A 313 -31.18 19.35 0.76
C TYR A 313 -31.78 19.81 -0.56
N THR A 314 -31.57 19.02 -1.63
CA THR A 314 -32.20 19.31 -2.91
C THR A 314 -33.58 18.64 -2.95
N LEU A 315 -34.65 19.46 -3.12
CA LEU A 315 -36.01 18.95 -3.17
C LEU A 315 -36.26 18.04 -4.39
N SER A 316 -35.48 18.24 -5.46
CA SER A 316 -35.60 17.49 -6.71
C SER A 316 -35.20 16.02 -6.57
N CYS A 317 -34.12 15.72 -5.84
CA CYS A 317 -33.61 14.35 -5.71
C CYS A 317 -33.61 13.80 -4.30
N GLN A 318 -33.76 14.63 -3.28
CA GLN A 318 -33.73 14.25 -1.85
C GLN A 318 -32.44 13.48 -1.44
N ILE A 319 -31.37 13.65 -2.20
CA ILE A 319 -30.08 12.98 -2.00
C ILE A 319 -29.22 13.87 -1.10
N ASN A 320 -29.26 13.64 0.21
CA ASN A 320 -28.62 14.55 1.16
C ASN A 320 -27.82 13.86 2.26
N THR A 321 -27.87 12.53 2.37
CA THR A 321 -27.05 11.82 3.34
C THR A 321 -25.64 11.68 2.80
N VAL A 322 -24.68 12.39 3.39
CA VAL A 322 -23.27 12.32 3.00
C VAL A 322 -22.71 10.96 3.37
N LEU A 323 -22.07 10.32 2.40
CA LEU A 323 -21.39 9.01 2.51
C LEU A 323 -19.86 9.15 2.53
N GLY A 324 -19.34 10.22 1.96
CA GLY A 324 -17.91 10.48 1.91
C GLY A 324 -17.61 11.85 1.29
N ILE A 325 -16.43 12.36 1.58
CA ILE A 325 -15.92 13.62 1.06
C ILE A 325 -14.48 13.49 0.57
N LYS A 326 -14.12 14.29 -0.45
CA LYS A 326 -12.73 14.46 -0.91
C LYS A 326 -12.47 15.91 -1.30
N PRO A 327 -11.22 16.38 -1.22
CA PRO A 327 -10.88 17.70 -1.73
C PRO A 327 -11.03 17.76 -3.26
N ALA A 328 -11.54 18.87 -3.79
CA ALA A 328 -11.45 19.21 -5.21
C ALA A 328 -10.29 20.19 -5.43
N ASP A 329 -9.71 20.21 -6.64
CA ASP A 329 -8.48 20.99 -6.93
C ASP A 329 -8.69 22.51 -6.81
N ASP A 330 -9.94 22.99 -7.01
CA ASP A 330 -10.30 24.41 -7.02
C ASP A 330 -10.73 24.98 -5.64
N GLY A 331 -10.65 24.19 -4.59
CA GLY A 331 -11.05 24.63 -3.24
C GLY A 331 -12.45 24.16 -2.82
N ASP A 332 -13.23 23.64 -3.73
CA ASP A 332 -14.49 22.98 -3.45
C ASP A 332 -14.28 21.60 -2.79
N ILE A 333 -15.37 20.97 -2.38
CA ILE A 333 -15.39 19.65 -1.77
C ILE A 333 -16.23 18.72 -2.63
N TRP A 334 -15.65 17.60 -3.02
CA TRP A 334 -16.40 16.51 -3.60
C TRP A 334 -17.18 15.77 -2.51
N VAL A 335 -18.46 15.59 -2.73
CA VAL A 335 -19.36 14.94 -1.77
C VAL A 335 -20.11 13.81 -2.46
N MET A 336 -19.91 12.60 -1.96
CA MET A 336 -20.78 11.47 -2.31
C MET A 336 -21.95 11.42 -1.36
N SER A 337 -23.17 11.29 -1.88
CA SER A 337 -24.39 11.31 -1.07
C SER A 337 -25.41 10.29 -1.56
N PHE A 338 -26.35 9.94 -0.67
CA PHE A 338 -27.43 9.01 -0.92
C PHE A 338 -28.71 9.50 -0.25
N GLY A 339 -29.84 9.20 -0.87
CA GLY A 339 -31.16 9.47 -0.30
C GLY A 339 -32.27 9.09 -1.26
N ALA A 340 -33.45 8.74 -0.72
CA ALA A 340 -34.64 8.35 -1.51
C ALA A 340 -34.37 7.27 -2.58
N GLY A 341 -33.41 6.36 -2.31
CA GLY A 341 -33.04 5.29 -3.23
C GLY A 341 -32.12 5.71 -4.37
N LYS A 342 -31.60 6.95 -4.34
CA LYS A 342 -30.69 7.50 -5.36
C LYS A 342 -29.34 7.85 -4.75
N SER A 343 -28.31 7.88 -5.57
CA SER A 343 -26.97 8.33 -5.20
C SER A 343 -26.52 9.46 -6.11
N ALA A 344 -25.65 10.32 -5.60
CA ALA A 344 -25.08 11.40 -6.38
C ALA A 344 -23.68 11.78 -5.93
N ILE A 345 -22.93 12.35 -6.85
CA ILE A 345 -21.69 13.08 -6.59
C ILE A 345 -22.01 14.57 -6.72
N SER A 346 -21.51 15.36 -5.80
CA SER A 346 -21.71 16.81 -5.78
C SER A 346 -20.38 17.52 -5.65
N LYS A 347 -20.25 18.63 -6.36
CA LYS A 347 -19.24 19.66 -6.15
C LYS A 347 -19.84 20.71 -5.23
N PHE A 348 -19.27 20.89 -4.05
CA PHE A 348 -19.81 21.72 -2.97
C PHE A 348 -18.81 22.78 -2.56
N ASN A 349 -19.22 24.04 -2.67
CA ASN A 349 -18.42 25.17 -2.18
C ASN A 349 -18.69 25.39 -0.68
N PRO A 350 -17.72 25.19 0.22
CA PRO A 350 -17.95 25.31 1.66
C PRO A 350 -18.15 26.75 2.15
N THR A 351 -17.85 27.76 1.31
CA THR A 351 -18.01 29.17 1.64
C THR A 351 -19.36 29.71 1.16
N THR A 352 -19.66 29.57 -0.12
CA THR A 352 -20.91 30.06 -0.72
C THR A 352 -22.09 29.12 -0.53
N ARG A 353 -21.81 27.82 -0.30
CA ARG A 353 -22.76 26.70 -0.23
C ARG A 353 -23.39 26.37 -1.60
N GLU A 354 -22.87 26.91 -2.68
CA GLU A 354 -23.25 26.50 -4.01
C GLU A 354 -22.95 25.03 -4.21
N THR A 355 -23.85 24.32 -4.85
CA THR A 355 -23.76 22.88 -5.04
C THR A 355 -24.21 22.52 -6.44
N ILE A 356 -23.35 21.83 -7.16
CA ILE A 356 -23.69 21.18 -8.42
C ILE A 356 -23.74 19.68 -8.13
N GLN A 357 -24.87 19.04 -8.42
CA GLN A 357 -25.09 17.63 -8.13
C GLN A 357 -25.32 16.84 -9.42
N ARG A 358 -24.72 15.64 -9.51
CA ARG A 358 -24.90 14.69 -10.60
C ARG A 358 -25.27 13.33 -10.06
N GLN A 359 -26.40 12.81 -10.51
CA GLN A 359 -26.90 11.49 -10.12
C GLN A 359 -26.01 10.40 -10.71
N ILE A 360 -25.81 9.32 -9.98
CA ILE A 360 -25.19 8.08 -10.43
C ILE A 360 -26.18 6.91 -10.28
N SER A 361 -26.00 5.85 -11.08
CA SER A 361 -26.98 4.77 -11.21
C SER A 361 -26.99 3.82 -10.01
N VAL A 362 -25.86 3.69 -9.31
CA VAL A 362 -25.67 2.73 -8.23
C VAL A 362 -25.45 3.41 -6.88
N LYS A 363 -25.65 2.68 -5.80
CA LYS A 363 -25.18 3.07 -4.48
C LYS A 363 -23.78 2.49 -4.27
N PRO A 364 -22.73 3.31 -4.32
CA PRO A 364 -21.37 2.81 -4.19
C PRO A 364 -21.16 2.01 -2.92
N SER A 365 -20.41 0.93 -3.03
CA SER A 365 -19.99 0.12 -1.90
C SER A 365 -19.10 0.96 -0.98
N VAL A 366 -19.35 0.84 0.33
CA VAL A 366 -18.62 1.53 1.37
C VAL A 366 -17.83 0.49 2.15
N GLY A 367 -16.51 0.59 2.15
CA GLY A 367 -15.65 -0.28 2.94
C GLY A 367 -15.63 0.09 4.42
N SER A 368 -14.84 -0.62 5.20
CA SER A 368 -14.64 -0.33 6.63
C SER A 368 -14.03 1.06 6.88
N SER A 369 -13.31 1.61 5.92
CA SER A 369 -12.78 2.99 5.94
C SER A 369 -13.75 4.05 5.41
N GLY A 370 -15.00 3.68 5.16
CA GLY A 370 -16.11 4.61 4.91
C GLY A 370 -16.28 5.07 3.47
N MET A 371 -15.25 5.23 2.70
CA MET A 371 -15.34 5.95 1.44
C MET A 371 -15.34 5.05 0.21
N GLY A 372 -16.36 5.17 -0.64
CA GLY A 372 -16.57 4.34 -1.81
C GLY A 372 -16.15 4.95 -3.15
N PHE A 373 -15.40 6.07 -3.20
CA PHE A 373 -15.01 6.68 -4.46
C PHE A 373 -13.58 7.24 -4.48
N ALA A 374 -12.98 7.27 -5.66
CA ALA A 374 -11.76 7.98 -5.96
C ALA A 374 -12.01 9.01 -7.05
N VAL A 375 -11.20 10.07 -7.10
CA VAL A 375 -11.34 11.15 -8.06
C VAL A 375 -9.99 11.68 -8.48
N LYS A 376 -9.85 11.99 -9.78
CA LYS A 376 -8.75 12.78 -10.33
C LYS A 376 -9.32 13.83 -11.27
N GLY A 377 -9.11 15.11 -10.96
CA GLY A 377 -9.82 16.18 -11.63
C GLY A 377 -11.34 16.01 -11.48
N ASN A 378 -12.03 15.85 -12.62
CA ASN A 378 -13.48 15.63 -12.67
C ASN A 378 -13.86 14.17 -12.99
N THR A 379 -12.89 13.24 -13.04
CA THR A 379 -13.16 11.83 -13.32
C THR A 379 -13.25 11.04 -12.02
N PHE A 380 -14.39 10.41 -11.80
CA PHE A 380 -14.71 9.62 -10.62
C PHE A 380 -14.68 8.13 -10.93
N TYR A 381 -14.18 7.35 -9.95
CA TYR A 381 -14.19 5.90 -9.94
C TYR A 381 -14.85 5.42 -8.66
N TYR A 382 -15.78 4.48 -8.77
CA TYR A 382 -16.50 3.87 -7.65
C TYR A 382 -16.94 2.45 -8.02
N ALA A 383 -17.39 1.69 -7.03
CA ALA A 383 -17.78 0.30 -7.23
C ALA A 383 -19.17 0.00 -6.66
N ASP A 384 -19.86 -0.96 -7.29
CA ASP A 384 -20.96 -1.70 -6.70
C ASP A 384 -20.60 -3.19 -6.73
N GLY A 385 -20.38 -3.77 -5.55
CA GLY A 385 -19.77 -5.09 -5.45
C GLY A 385 -18.37 -5.12 -6.06
N THR A 386 -18.16 -5.97 -7.08
CA THR A 386 -16.90 -6.08 -7.85
C THR A 386 -16.93 -5.34 -9.18
N THR A 387 -18.05 -4.72 -9.51
CA THR A 387 -18.22 -3.93 -10.74
C THR A 387 -17.69 -2.51 -10.53
N ILE A 388 -16.79 -2.08 -11.41
CA ILE A 388 -16.15 -0.76 -11.36
C ILE A 388 -16.84 0.17 -12.36
N TYR A 389 -17.16 1.35 -11.89
CA TYR A 389 -17.81 2.42 -12.65
C TYR A 389 -16.89 3.62 -12.77
N GLN A 390 -17.05 4.35 -13.85
CA GLN A 390 -16.47 5.68 -14.05
C GLN A 390 -17.58 6.68 -14.35
N MET A 391 -17.44 7.93 -13.88
CA MET A 391 -18.29 9.04 -14.27
C MET A 391 -17.43 10.29 -14.46
N ASN A 392 -17.60 10.99 -15.57
CA ASN A 392 -16.98 12.29 -15.81
C ASN A 392 -17.94 13.39 -15.38
N PHE A 393 -17.60 14.06 -14.28
CA PHE A 393 -18.43 15.11 -13.70
C PHE A 393 -18.39 16.36 -14.58
N ASN A 394 -19.59 16.79 -15.03
CA ASN A 394 -19.75 18.06 -15.73
C ASN A 394 -20.33 19.09 -14.75
N ASP A 395 -19.59 20.17 -14.50
CA ASP A 395 -19.96 21.23 -13.56
C ASP A 395 -20.74 22.39 -14.20
N ASP A 396 -21.24 22.24 -15.46
CA ASP A 396 -22.14 23.20 -16.08
C ASP A 396 -23.46 23.29 -15.29
N PRO A 397 -23.77 24.42 -14.65
CA PRO A 397 -24.98 24.59 -13.86
C PRO A 397 -26.28 24.58 -14.70
N ALA A 398 -26.19 24.65 -16.02
CA ALA A 398 -27.34 24.54 -16.91
C ALA A 398 -27.84 23.10 -17.10
N LEU A 399 -27.00 22.11 -16.76
CA LEU A 399 -27.38 20.71 -16.85
C LEU A 399 -28.16 20.27 -15.60
N ASP A 400 -29.15 19.39 -15.80
CA ASP A 400 -29.88 18.80 -14.69
C ASP A 400 -29.06 17.70 -13.97
N GLU A 401 -29.59 17.24 -12.84
CA GLU A 401 -28.92 16.26 -12.00
C GLU A 401 -28.73 14.90 -12.70
N THR A 402 -29.64 14.53 -13.62
CA THR A 402 -29.62 13.23 -14.30
C THR A 402 -28.54 13.16 -15.38
N SER A 403 -27.94 14.29 -15.77
CA SER A 403 -26.84 14.32 -16.74
C SER A 403 -25.60 13.54 -16.30
N GLY A 404 -25.47 13.24 -15.01
CA GLY A 404 -24.44 12.32 -14.49
C GLY A 404 -24.57 10.92 -15.05
N LEU A 405 -25.80 10.44 -15.26
CA LEU A 405 -26.07 9.11 -15.83
C LEU A 405 -25.62 8.99 -17.28
N ASP A 406 -25.60 10.10 -18.02
CA ASP A 406 -25.18 10.12 -19.43
C ASP A 406 -23.66 9.97 -19.60
N SER A 407 -22.90 10.32 -18.55
CA SER A 407 -21.43 10.23 -18.53
C SER A 407 -20.91 9.05 -17.70
N GLU A 408 -21.81 8.28 -17.10
CA GLU A 408 -21.50 7.09 -16.33
C GLU A 408 -21.29 5.89 -17.24
N GLU A 409 -20.25 5.11 -16.96
CA GLU A 409 -20.00 3.87 -17.68
C GLU A 409 -19.49 2.76 -16.74
N ILE A 410 -19.79 1.51 -17.08
CA ILE A 410 -19.18 0.34 -16.48
C ILE A 410 -17.83 0.11 -17.14
N LEU A 411 -16.78 0.03 -16.33
CA LEU A 411 -15.42 -0.23 -16.81
C LEU A 411 -15.14 -1.73 -16.90
N CYS A 412 -15.32 -2.45 -15.80
CA CYS A 412 -15.12 -3.89 -15.73
C CYS A 412 -15.84 -4.48 -14.52
N ASP A 413 -15.93 -5.81 -14.48
CA ASP A 413 -16.25 -6.57 -13.28
C ASP A 413 -15.04 -7.44 -12.92
N LEU A 414 -14.41 -7.14 -11.78
CA LEU A 414 -13.18 -7.81 -11.32
C LEU A 414 -13.37 -9.31 -11.13
N ASN A 415 -14.56 -9.75 -10.70
CA ASN A 415 -14.85 -11.17 -10.54
C ASN A 415 -14.88 -11.94 -11.87
N THR A 416 -15.21 -11.27 -12.98
CA THR A 416 -15.11 -11.87 -14.31
C THR A 416 -13.68 -11.92 -14.84
N LEU A 417 -12.82 -10.98 -14.44
CA LEU A 417 -11.40 -10.98 -14.80
C LEU A 417 -10.61 -12.04 -14.00
N ASP A 418 -10.99 -12.23 -12.74
CA ASP A 418 -10.42 -13.26 -11.87
C ASP A 418 -11.45 -13.69 -10.81
N ASN A 419 -11.86 -14.96 -10.84
CA ASN A 419 -12.84 -15.52 -9.92
C ASN A 419 -12.39 -15.55 -8.44
N ASN A 420 -11.12 -15.24 -8.16
CA ASN A 420 -10.61 -15.02 -6.82
C ASN A 420 -10.84 -13.58 -6.30
N ALA A 421 -11.24 -12.65 -7.16
CA ALA A 421 -11.68 -11.31 -6.77
C ALA A 421 -13.15 -11.36 -6.28
N GLY A 422 -13.37 -12.02 -5.14
CA GLY A 422 -14.72 -12.28 -4.63
C GLY A 422 -15.41 -11.04 -4.07
N MET A 423 -14.63 -10.07 -3.56
CA MET A 423 -15.16 -8.79 -3.07
C MET A 423 -14.08 -7.71 -3.05
N LEU A 424 -14.49 -6.48 -3.28
CA LEU A 424 -13.65 -5.32 -2.97
C LEU A 424 -13.42 -5.23 -1.46
N TYR A 425 -12.20 -4.90 -1.08
CA TYR A 425 -11.89 -4.63 0.31
C TYR A 425 -11.37 -3.19 0.46
N ASN A 426 -12.14 -2.40 1.24
CA ASN A 426 -11.91 -0.97 1.47
C ASN A 426 -11.98 -0.10 0.18
N ASN A 427 -11.08 0.87 0.02
CA ASN A 427 -11.24 1.95 -0.94
C ASN A 427 -10.68 1.64 -2.33
N ILE A 428 -11.27 2.31 -3.32
CA ILE A 428 -10.61 2.60 -4.60
C ILE A 428 -9.72 3.83 -4.40
N ALA A 429 -8.54 3.82 -4.98
CA ALA A 429 -7.62 4.96 -4.96
C ALA A 429 -7.12 5.27 -6.38
N VAL A 430 -6.94 6.55 -6.69
CA VAL A 430 -6.31 6.99 -7.96
C VAL A 430 -4.94 7.53 -7.65
N HIS A 431 -3.93 7.00 -8.31
CA HIS A 431 -2.56 7.49 -8.19
C HIS A 431 -2.48 8.92 -8.73
N PRO A 432 -2.08 9.91 -7.93
CA PRO A 432 -2.17 11.32 -8.32
C PRO A 432 -1.34 11.64 -9.56
N LYS A 433 -0.18 11.04 -9.72
CA LYS A 433 0.72 11.28 -10.84
C LYS A 433 0.37 10.46 -12.07
N THR A 434 0.29 9.15 -11.95
CA THR A 434 0.09 8.26 -13.11
C THR A 434 -1.36 8.21 -13.58
N GLY A 435 -2.33 8.48 -12.70
CA GLY A 435 -3.76 8.32 -12.97
C GLY A 435 -4.23 6.87 -12.96
N GLN A 436 -3.37 5.92 -12.62
CA GLN A 436 -3.76 4.53 -12.44
C GLN A 436 -4.72 4.38 -11.27
N VAL A 437 -5.72 3.54 -11.44
CA VAL A 437 -6.72 3.23 -10.43
C VAL A 437 -6.32 1.96 -9.69
N TYR A 438 -6.06 2.10 -8.39
CA TYR A 438 -5.70 0.99 -7.52
C TYR A 438 -6.93 0.46 -6.79
N ILE A 439 -7.09 -0.86 -6.80
CA ILE A 439 -8.21 -1.56 -6.21
C ILE A 439 -7.69 -2.79 -5.48
N ASN A 440 -8.14 -3.01 -4.26
CA ASN A 440 -7.82 -4.22 -3.50
C ASN A 440 -9.02 -5.17 -3.49
N THR A 441 -8.78 -6.45 -3.77
CA THR A 441 -9.79 -7.50 -3.66
C THR A 441 -9.31 -8.62 -2.76
N ILE A 442 -10.24 -9.24 -2.06
CA ILE A 442 -10.06 -10.51 -1.35
C ILE A 442 -11.08 -11.52 -1.85
N LYS A 443 -10.77 -12.79 -1.77
CA LYS A 443 -11.69 -13.84 -2.18
C LYS A 443 -12.92 -13.90 -1.27
N SER A 444 -12.71 -13.81 0.05
CA SER A 444 -13.73 -13.70 1.09
C SER A 444 -13.07 -13.42 2.44
N TYR A 445 -13.83 -13.06 3.45
CA TYR A 445 -13.30 -12.93 4.82
C TYR A 445 -12.63 -14.20 5.35
N ALA A 446 -13.12 -15.39 4.96
CA ALA A 446 -12.50 -16.66 5.34
C ALA A 446 -11.28 -17.05 4.51
N GLN A 447 -11.11 -16.44 3.34
CA GLN A 447 -10.05 -16.71 2.38
C GLN A 447 -9.33 -15.39 1.99
N PHE A 448 -9.11 -14.52 2.96
CA PHE A 448 -8.51 -13.19 2.75
C PHE A 448 -7.05 -13.25 2.27
N GLN A 449 -6.35 -14.35 2.51
CA GLN A 449 -4.99 -14.58 2.00
C GLN A 449 -4.95 -14.82 0.48
N THR A 450 -6.08 -15.12 -0.15
CA THR A 450 -6.25 -15.08 -1.60
C THR A 450 -6.74 -13.68 -1.96
N ASN A 451 -5.84 -12.84 -2.42
CA ASN A 451 -6.10 -11.43 -2.63
C ASN A 451 -5.32 -10.87 -3.82
N GLN A 452 -5.76 -9.73 -4.33
CA GLN A 452 -5.11 -9.04 -5.43
C GLN A 452 -5.07 -7.54 -5.16
N ILE A 453 -3.96 -6.92 -5.56
CA ILE A 453 -3.84 -5.48 -5.78
C ILE A 453 -3.91 -5.27 -7.30
N TRP A 454 -4.92 -4.58 -7.75
CA TRP A 454 -5.11 -4.23 -9.16
C TRP A 454 -4.65 -2.80 -9.41
N ALA A 455 -3.89 -2.57 -10.47
CA ALA A 455 -3.56 -1.24 -10.96
C ALA A 455 -4.05 -1.14 -12.42
N PHE A 456 -5.09 -0.36 -12.66
CA PHE A 456 -5.67 -0.15 -13.98
C PHE A 456 -5.26 1.19 -14.57
N ASP A 457 -4.87 1.20 -15.83
CA ASP A 457 -4.92 2.37 -16.69
C ASP A 457 -6.14 2.24 -17.60
N PHE A 458 -7.28 2.74 -17.15
CA PHE A 458 -8.53 2.64 -17.88
C PHE A 458 -8.55 3.45 -19.20
N ASN A 459 -7.59 4.35 -19.40
CA ASN A 459 -7.42 5.00 -20.70
C ASN A 459 -6.76 4.05 -21.73
N ALA A 460 -5.96 3.11 -21.26
CA ALA A 460 -5.28 2.13 -22.11
C ALA A 460 -6.15 0.87 -22.34
N SER A 461 -6.74 0.33 -21.26
CA SER A 461 -7.56 -0.90 -21.34
C SER A 461 -8.57 -0.98 -20.20
N LYS A 462 -9.76 -1.49 -20.50
CA LYS A 462 -10.80 -1.86 -19.52
C LYS A 462 -10.78 -3.37 -19.22
N ASP A 463 -10.24 -4.18 -20.12
CA ASP A 463 -10.30 -5.64 -20.07
C ASP A 463 -9.11 -6.27 -19.35
N ALA A 464 -8.05 -5.49 -19.10
CA ALA A 464 -6.85 -5.96 -18.42
C ALA A 464 -6.23 -4.85 -17.57
N PRO A 465 -5.77 -5.16 -16.34
CA PRO A 465 -5.01 -4.23 -15.53
C PRO A 465 -3.64 -3.97 -16.15
N ALA A 466 -3.07 -2.80 -15.90
CA ALA A 466 -1.67 -2.48 -16.22
C ALA A 466 -0.71 -3.32 -15.37
N ALA A 467 -1.09 -3.60 -14.12
CA ALA A 467 -0.41 -4.54 -13.25
C ALA A 467 -1.40 -5.22 -12.30
N LYS A 468 -1.08 -6.45 -11.89
CA LYS A 468 -1.82 -7.20 -10.87
C LYS A 468 -0.82 -7.93 -9.97
N TYR A 469 -0.94 -7.71 -8.66
CA TYR A 469 -0.09 -8.32 -7.66
C TYR A 469 -0.95 -9.25 -6.78
N GLU A 470 -0.51 -10.49 -6.57
CA GLU A 470 -1.31 -11.52 -5.92
C GLU A 470 -0.71 -11.93 -4.57
N ASN A 471 -1.58 -12.02 -3.56
CA ASN A 471 -1.25 -12.54 -2.23
C ASN A 471 -0.19 -11.72 -1.45
N TYR A 472 -0.13 -10.41 -1.69
CA TYR A 472 0.74 -9.48 -0.98
C TYR A 472 0.02 -8.68 0.12
N THR A 473 -1.29 -8.89 0.30
CA THR A 473 -2.05 -8.13 1.29
C THR A 473 -2.64 -9.03 2.37
N ASN A 474 -3.02 -8.39 3.48
CA ASN A 474 -3.62 -9.05 4.62
C ASN A 474 -4.69 -8.14 5.21
N PHE A 475 -5.92 -8.16 4.64
CA PHE A 475 -6.96 -7.18 4.88
C PHE A 475 -6.47 -5.75 4.58
N PRO A 476 -6.30 -5.35 3.31
CA PRO A 476 -5.74 -4.05 2.95
C PRO A 476 -6.65 -2.90 3.39
N ALA A 477 -6.15 -2.04 4.29
CA ALA A 477 -6.85 -0.85 4.75
C ALA A 477 -7.02 0.18 3.62
N GLY A 478 -6.02 0.30 2.74
CA GLY A 478 -6.08 1.20 1.59
C GLY A 478 -4.76 1.30 0.84
N CYS A 479 -4.84 1.95 -0.34
CA CYS A 479 -3.67 2.36 -1.10
C CYS A 479 -3.40 3.85 -0.86
N TYR A 480 -2.12 4.19 -0.67
CA TYR A 480 -1.66 5.53 -0.36
C TYR A 480 -0.47 5.90 -1.24
N PHE A 481 -0.37 7.17 -1.56
CA PHE A 481 0.65 7.71 -2.46
C PHE A 481 1.34 8.87 -1.78
N TYR A 482 2.67 8.90 -1.86
CA TYR A 482 3.42 10.04 -1.34
C TYR A 482 3.04 11.30 -2.13
N PRO A 483 2.69 12.41 -1.47
CA PRO A 483 2.27 13.62 -2.16
C PRO A 483 3.43 14.23 -2.99
N GLU A 484 3.11 14.78 -4.14
CA GLU A 484 4.05 15.65 -4.87
C GLU A 484 4.25 16.94 -4.05
N ASN A 485 5.51 17.32 -3.83
CA ASN A 485 5.90 18.58 -3.18
C ASN A 485 5.65 19.78 -4.08
#